data_cc67bdf923abad57e687246ec79b9b8b
#
_entry.id   cc67bdf923abad57e687246ec79b9b8b
#
_cell.length_a   1.000
_cell.length_b   1.000
_cell.length_c   1.000
_cell.angle_alpha   90.00
_cell.angle_beta   90.00
_cell.angle_gamma   90.00
#
_symmetry.space_group_name_H-M   'P 1'
#
loop_
_entity.id
_entity.type
_entity.pdbx_description
1 polymer ?
#
loop_
_entity_poly.entity_id
_entity_poly.type
_entity_poly.pdbx_seq_one_letter_code
_entity_poly.pdbx_strand_id
1 'polypeptide(L)' 'RSGDRNLSREIEQLERRMAQLNEEKTRLDARMADPATYQPADRAALQKSTARQADLIRLLGEAEEKWLVLHEALEKQ' A
#
# COMPACT_ATOMS: atom_id res chain seq x y z
N ARG A 1 -9.05 -24.61 -14.25
CA ARG A 1 -8.13 -24.13 -15.29
C ARG A 1 -6.91 -23.48 -14.70
N SER A 2 -5.74 -23.72 -15.30
CA SER A 2 -4.48 -23.17 -14.78
C SER A 2 -4.44 -21.63 -14.83
N GLY A 3 -5.06 -21.01 -15.85
CA GLY A 3 -5.14 -19.55 -15.99
C GLY A 3 -5.89 -18.91 -14.85
N ASP A 4 -7.06 -19.46 -14.49
CA ASP A 4 -7.88 -18.96 -13.37
C ASP A 4 -7.12 -19.12 -12.05
N ARG A 5 -6.45 -20.26 -11.87
CA ARG A 5 -5.70 -20.54 -10.66
C ARG A 5 -4.54 -19.56 -10.49
N ASN A 6 -3.82 -19.29 -11.58
CA ASN A 6 -2.70 -18.35 -11.57
C ASN A 6 -3.17 -16.93 -11.27
N LEU A 7 -4.26 -16.50 -11.88
CA LEU A 7 -4.83 -15.17 -11.62
C LEU A 7 -5.30 -15.05 -10.18
N SER A 8 -5.98 -16.07 -9.66
CA SER A 8 -6.43 -16.07 -8.26
C SER A 8 -5.27 -15.96 -7.30
N ARG A 9 -4.18 -16.68 -7.58
CA ARG A 9 -2.97 -16.65 -6.76
C ARG A 9 -2.32 -15.27 -6.78
N GLU A 10 -2.21 -14.66 -7.97
CA GLU A 10 -1.66 -13.31 -8.10
C GLU A 10 -2.49 -12.29 -7.33
N ILE A 11 -3.82 -12.40 -7.42
CA ILE A 11 -4.74 -11.53 -6.69
C ILE A 11 -4.53 -11.66 -5.19
N GLU A 12 -4.44 -12.90 -4.69
CA GLU A 12 -4.20 -13.14 -3.26
C GLU A 12 -2.89 -12.54 -2.78
N GLN A 13 -1.82 -12.72 -3.56
CA GLN A 13 -0.51 -12.15 -3.22
C GLN A 13 -0.56 -10.63 -3.19
N LEU A 14 -1.24 -10.05 -4.17
CA LEU A 14 -1.39 -8.61 -4.27
C LEU A 14 -2.21 -8.06 -3.10
N GLU A 15 -3.29 -8.75 -2.73
CA GLU A 15 -4.13 -8.35 -1.60
C GLU A 15 -3.34 -8.38 -0.29
N ARG A 16 -2.49 -9.39 -0.10
CA ARG A 16 -1.61 -9.43 1.08
C ARG A 16 -0.63 -8.26 1.07
N ARG A 17 -0.08 -7.94 -0.10
CA ARG A 17 0.83 -6.79 -0.24
C ARG A 17 0.11 -5.48 0.09
N MET A 18 -1.10 -5.31 -0.43
CA MET A 18 -1.93 -4.13 -0.17
C MET A 18 -2.25 -4.00 1.33
N ALA A 19 -2.55 -5.11 2.00
CA ALA A 19 -2.82 -5.11 3.43
C ALA A 19 -1.60 -4.64 4.22
N GLN A 20 -0.40 -5.11 3.87
CA GLN A 20 0.85 -4.69 4.50
C GLN A 20 1.11 -3.20 4.30
N LEU A 21 0.89 -2.70 3.09
CA LEU A 21 1.07 -1.28 2.77
C LEU A 21 0.07 -0.42 3.54
N ASN A 22 -1.18 -0.88 3.64
CA ASN A 22 -2.22 -0.18 4.40
C ASN A 22 -1.91 -0.15 5.89
N GLU A 23 -1.39 -1.23 6.46
CA GLU A 23 -0.96 -1.26 7.86
C GLU A 23 0.14 -0.24 8.12
N GLU A 24 1.14 -0.22 7.26
CA GLU A 24 2.24 0.74 7.38
C GLU A 24 1.71 2.17 7.28
N LYS A 25 0.82 2.42 6.31
CA LYS A 25 0.23 3.73 6.11
C LYS A 25 -0.57 4.18 7.34
N THR A 26 -1.36 3.29 7.91
CA THR A 26 -2.17 3.58 9.10
C THR A 26 -1.28 3.96 10.28
N ARG A 27 -0.20 3.20 10.52
CA ARG A 27 0.74 3.50 11.61
C ARG A 27 1.45 4.84 11.37
N LEU A 28 1.84 5.08 10.14
CA LEU A 28 2.56 6.31 9.78
C LEU A 28 1.65 7.53 9.87
N ASP A 29 0.41 7.41 9.37
CA ASP A 29 -0.59 8.48 9.45
C ASP A 29 -0.87 8.84 10.91
N ALA A 30 -1.00 7.84 11.80
CA ALA A 30 -1.21 8.04 13.22
C ALA A 30 -0.04 8.81 13.86
N ARG A 31 1.20 8.42 13.51
CA ARG A 31 2.41 9.10 14.00
C ARG A 31 2.44 10.55 13.53
N MET A 32 2.10 10.78 12.26
CA MET A 32 2.13 12.12 11.68
C MET A 32 1.02 13.01 12.23
N ALA A 33 -0.05 12.42 12.76
CA ALA A 33 -1.14 13.16 13.42
C ALA A 33 -0.82 13.51 14.89
N ASP A 34 0.21 12.87 15.48
CA ASP A 34 0.56 13.10 16.88
C ASP A 34 1.44 14.37 16.98
N PRO A 35 1.00 15.40 17.74
CA PRO A 35 1.79 16.62 17.90
C PRO A 35 3.19 16.37 18.46
N ALA A 36 3.39 15.31 19.25
CA ALA A 36 4.69 14.97 19.82
C ALA A 36 5.73 14.63 18.74
N THR A 37 5.30 14.29 17.53
CA THR A 37 6.19 13.98 16.41
C THR A 37 6.93 15.22 15.89
N TYR A 38 6.37 16.41 16.12
CA TYR A 38 6.87 17.66 15.54
C TYR A 38 7.86 18.38 16.46
N GLN A 39 8.89 17.65 16.89
CA GLN A 39 9.98 18.21 17.66
C GLN A 39 11.09 18.68 16.71
N PRO A 40 11.76 19.81 16.99
CA PRO A 40 12.84 20.29 16.11
C PRO A 40 13.95 19.26 15.89
N ALA A 41 14.26 18.45 16.91
CA ALA A 41 15.30 17.42 16.82
C ALA A 41 14.91 16.28 15.86
N ASP A 42 13.64 16.13 15.55
CA ASP A 42 13.11 15.03 14.73
C ASP A 42 12.82 15.43 13.28
N ARG A 43 13.32 16.60 12.86
CA ARG A 43 13.03 17.13 11.52
C ARG A 43 13.42 16.15 10.41
N ALA A 44 14.60 15.52 10.50
CA ALA A 44 15.05 14.58 9.49
C ALA A 44 14.15 13.34 9.43
N ALA A 45 13.74 12.83 10.60
CA ALA A 45 12.84 11.69 10.68
C ALA A 45 11.46 12.06 10.12
N LEU A 46 11.00 13.28 10.38
CA LEU A 46 9.73 13.79 9.85
C LEU A 46 9.75 13.85 8.32
N GLN A 47 10.86 14.34 7.74
CA GLN A 47 11.02 14.40 6.30
C GLN A 47 10.96 13.00 5.67
N LYS A 48 11.61 12.03 6.28
CA LYS A 48 11.58 10.63 5.83
C LYS A 48 10.17 10.06 5.91
N SER A 49 9.46 10.34 6.99
CA SER A 49 8.08 9.88 7.18
C SER A 49 7.14 10.47 6.13
N THR A 50 7.29 11.76 5.83
CA THR A 50 6.49 12.43 4.80
C THR A 50 6.74 11.82 3.42
N ALA A 51 8.01 11.56 3.10
CA ALA A 51 8.39 10.92 1.84
C ALA A 51 7.80 9.49 1.76
N ARG A 52 7.86 8.76 2.86
CA ARG A 52 7.30 7.39 2.90
C ARG A 52 5.78 7.41 2.74
N GLN A 53 5.07 8.38 3.33
CA GLN A 53 3.63 8.54 3.11
C GLN A 53 3.30 8.69 1.63
N ALA A 54 4.05 9.54 0.92
CA ALA A 54 3.86 9.76 -0.51
C ALA A 54 4.10 8.46 -1.29
N ASP A 55 5.16 7.72 -0.95
CA ASP A 55 5.46 6.43 -1.56
C ASP A 55 4.34 5.41 -1.33
N LEU A 56 3.79 5.36 -0.11
CA LEU A 56 2.73 4.42 0.23
C LEU A 56 1.46 4.72 -0.57
N ILE A 57 1.11 5.98 -0.71
CA ILE A 57 -0.05 6.39 -1.52
C ILE A 57 0.15 5.94 -2.97
N ARG A 58 1.33 6.18 -3.52
CA ARG A 58 1.65 5.79 -4.89
C ARG A 58 1.62 4.28 -5.06
N LEU A 59 2.26 3.54 -4.15
CA LEU A 59 2.33 2.07 -4.22
C LEU A 59 0.95 1.44 -4.09
N LEU A 60 0.12 1.98 -3.18
CA LEU A 60 -1.25 1.50 -3.02
C LEU A 60 -2.10 1.77 -4.27
N GLY A 61 -1.93 2.94 -4.87
CA GLY A 61 -2.63 3.28 -6.11
C GLY A 61 -2.26 2.33 -7.25
N GLU A 62 -0.97 2.06 -7.41
CA GLU A 62 -0.47 1.12 -8.42
C GLU A 62 -0.99 -0.30 -8.16
N ALA A 63 -1.00 -0.72 -6.90
CA ALA A 63 -1.50 -2.04 -6.53
C ALA A 63 -3.00 -2.17 -6.81
N GLU A 64 -3.77 -1.14 -6.52
CA GLU A 64 -5.22 -1.13 -6.79
C GLU A 64 -5.51 -1.23 -8.28
N GLU A 65 -4.76 -0.51 -9.11
CA GLU A 65 -4.90 -0.59 -10.56
C GLU A 65 -4.61 -1.99 -11.07
N LYS A 66 -3.54 -2.59 -10.59
CA LYS A 66 -3.18 -3.96 -10.95
C LYS A 66 -4.24 -4.94 -10.50
N TRP A 67 -4.76 -4.75 -9.29
CA TRP A 67 -5.83 -5.59 -8.72
C TRP A 67 -7.07 -5.57 -9.62
N LEU A 68 -7.46 -4.38 -10.09
CA LEU A 68 -8.61 -4.24 -10.99
C LEU A 68 -8.39 -4.98 -12.30
N VAL A 69 -7.19 -4.85 -12.89
CA VAL A 69 -6.86 -5.54 -14.13
C VAL A 69 -6.92 -7.05 -13.96
N LEU A 70 -6.38 -7.56 -12.85
CA LEU A 70 -6.38 -9.01 -12.58
C LEU A 70 -7.81 -9.53 -12.36
N HIS A 71 -8.64 -8.78 -11.65
CA HIS A 71 -10.04 -9.17 -11.44
C HIS A 71 -10.83 -9.16 -12.74
N GLU A 72 -10.61 -8.16 -13.60
CA GLU A 72 -11.25 -8.13 -14.91
C GLU A 72 -10.85 -9.34 -15.75
N ALA A 73 -9.56 -9.69 -15.71
CA ALA A 73 -9.08 -10.86 -16.44
C ALA A 73 -9.71 -12.14 -15.92
N LEU A 74 -9.87 -12.26 -14.60
CA LEU A 74 -10.49 -13.43 -13.98
C LEU A 74 -11.97 -13.55 -14.35
N GLU A 75 -12.70 -12.43 -14.35
CA GLU A 75 -14.12 -12.40 -14.71
C GLU A 75 -14.38 -12.81 -16.17
N LYS A 76 -13.41 -12.60 -17.04
CA LYS A 76 -13.55 -12.91 -18.48
C LYS A 76 -13.29 -14.37 -18.81
N GLN A 77 -12.91 -15.18 -17.84
CA GLN A 77 -12.61 -16.60 -18.08
C GLN A 77 -13.83 -17.54 -17.83
#